data_8ef322b345d1850d8bddb2d92652fa24
#
_entry.id   8ef322b345d1850d8bddb2d92652fa24
#
_cell.length_a   1.000
_cell.length_b   1.000
_cell.length_c   1.000
_cell.angle_alpha   90.00
_cell.angle_beta   90.00
_cell.angle_gamma   90.00
#
_symmetry.space_group_name_H-M   'P 1'
#
loop_
_entity.id
_entity.type
_entity.pdbx_description
1 polymer ?
#
loop_
_entity_poly.entity_id
_entity_poly.type
_entity_poly.pdbx_seq_one_letter_code
_entity_poly.pdbx_strand_id
1 'polypeptide(L)'
;MMITQAPESPSNTLADISEEIIFPPSDLYSDEPPVETELHLEQIMLLIKSLKWLWKERTDFYAVGNLSIYYSPHQKKLKDVRGPDFFVVLGTERKTRKSWVVWEENGKYPNLIVEILSPTTAKTDREIKKELYQDIFRTPEYFWFDPYSLEFAGFYLIHGKYQPVEPNENGHLWSQELGLYLGIVQGLLRYFTSTGSLVPTPEESAEFETQRAAMFDEKSQRLAAKLRELNIDPDTI
;
A
#
# COMPACT_ATOMS: atom_id res chain seq x y z
N MET A 1 -4.74 -72.84 44.30
CA MET A 1 -5.21 -71.40 44.25
C MET A 1 -4.28 -70.63 43.36
N MET A 2 -4.63 -70.48 42.11
CA MET A 2 -3.82 -69.73 41.13
C MET A 2 -4.29 -68.27 41.16
N ILE A 3 -3.38 -67.34 41.40
CA ILE A 3 -3.63 -65.93 41.36
C ILE A 3 -3.31 -65.40 39.93
N THR A 4 -4.34 -65.06 39.21
CA THR A 4 -4.23 -64.47 37.85
C THR A 4 -3.87 -63.05 38.00
N GLN A 5 -2.72 -62.58 37.47
CA GLN A 5 -2.34 -61.19 37.32
C GLN A 5 -3.11 -60.61 36.15
N ALA A 6 -3.70 -59.44 36.38
CA ALA A 6 -4.30 -58.60 35.32
C ALA A 6 -3.23 -57.91 34.49
N PRO A 7 -3.46 -57.68 33.19
CA PRO A 7 -2.48 -57.01 32.34
C PRO A 7 -2.46 -55.50 32.64
N GLU A 8 -1.26 -54.97 32.82
CA GLU A 8 -1.01 -53.51 32.91
C GLU A 8 -1.35 -52.82 31.57
N SER A 9 -2.14 -51.79 31.66
CA SER A 9 -2.43 -50.90 30.52
C SER A 9 -1.18 -50.11 30.11
N PRO A 10 -0.90 -49.92 28.81
CA PRO A 10 0.22 -49.12 28.40
C PRO A 10 -0.08 -47.65 28.72
N SER A 11 0.77 -47.04 29.53
CA SER A 11 0.78 -45.61 29.77
C SER A 11 1.13 -44.87 28.47
N ASN A 12 0.13 -44.24 27.88
CA ASN A 12 0.28 -43.40 26.71
C ASN A 12 0.89 -42.08 27.17
N THR A 13 2.19 -41.98 27.27
CA THR A 13 2.92 -40.71 27.41
C THR A 13 2.83 -39.98 26.08
N LEU A 14 1.84 -39.10 25.97
CA LEU A 14 1.87 -38.01 24.99
C LEU A 14 3.10 -37.17 25.31
N ALA A 15 4.18 -37.42 24.56
CA ALA A 15 5.31 -36.50 24.53
C ALA A 15 4.78 -35.14 24.05
N ASP A 16 4.69 -34.22 24.99
CA ASP A 16 4.39 -32.83 24.74
C ASP A 16 5.60 -32.26 23.98
N ILE A 17 5.56 -32.39 22.65
CA ILE A 17 6.52 -31.73 21.78
C ILE A 17 6.04 -30.27 21.69
N SER A 18 6.36 -29.51 22.71
CA SER A 18 6.34 -28.06 22.60
C SER A 18 7.43 -27.66 21.58
N GLU A 19 7.08 -27.56 20.30
CA GLU A 19 7.96 -26.90 19.34
C GLU A 19 8.23 -25.51 19.89
N GLU A 20 9.49 -25.26 20.29
CA GLU A 20 9.94 -23.96 20.77
C GLU A 20 9.77 -22.97 19.61
N ILE A 21 8.84 -22.03 19.76
CA ILE A 21 8.59 -21.00 18.76
C ILE A 21 9.76 -20.01 18.82
N ILE A 22 10.69 -20.14 17.88
CA ILE A 22 11.81 -19.21 17.73
C ILE A 22 11.35 -18.07 16.86
N PHE A 23 11.09 -16.91 17.48
CA PHE A 23 10.76 -15.70 16.72
C PHE A 23 11.97 -15.25 15.90
N PRO A 24 11.76 -14.86 14.61
CA PRO A 24 12.83 -14.24 13.84
C PRO A 24 13.30 -12.94 14.46
N PRO A 25 14.58 -12.56 14.23
CA PRO A 25 15.06 -11.27 14.67
C PRO A 25 14.26 -10.11 14.04
N SER A 26 14.05 -9.05 14.80
CA SER A 26 13.29 -7.86 14.39
C SER A 26 13.95 -7.05 13.25
N ASP A 27 15.20 -7.37 12.90
CA ASP A 27 15.98 -6.68 11.89
C ASP A 27 16.12 -7.46 10.56
N LEU A 28 15.19 -8.37 10.28
CA LEU A 28 15.17 -9.12 9.03
C LEU A 28 15.12 -8.19 7.81
N TYR A 29 15.95 -8.51 6.83
CA TYR A 29 15.88 -7.89 5.52
C TYR A 29 14.70 -8.41 4.70
N SER A 30 14.24 -7.58 3.77
CA SER A 30 13.29 -8.02 2.75
C SER A 30 13.92 -9.11 1.87
N ASP A 31 13.16 -10.16 1.56
CA ASP A 31 13.56 -11.31 0.74
C ASP A 31 12.75 -11.32 -0.58
N GLU A 32 12.22 -10.15 -0.97
CA GLU A 32 11.46 -10.01 -2.21
C GLU A 32 12.37 -9.99 -3.43
N PRO A 33 11.95 -10.63 -4.55
CA PRO A 33 12.65 -10.53 -5.81
C PRO A 33 12.66 -9.08 -6.32
N PRO A 34 13.61 -8.72 -7.20
CA PRO A 34 13.56 -7.44 -7.90
C PRO A 34 12.24 -7.27 -8.65
N VAL A 35 11.78 -6.01 -8.80
CA VAL A 35 10.63 -5.68 -9.65
C VAL A 35 10.86 -6.12 -11.09
N GLU A 36 9.82 -6.64 -11.74
CA GLU A 36 9.95 -7.34 -13.02
C GLU A 36 10.24 -6.41 -14.22
N THR A 37 9.71 -5.17 -14.20
CA THR A 37 9.84 -4.22 -15.31
C THR A 37 9.97 -2.78 -14.82
N GLU A 38 10.48 -1.90 -15.69
CA GLU A 38 10.54 -0.46 -15.44
C GLU A 38 9.16 0.14 -15.13
N LEU A 39 8.15 -0.22 -15.93
CA LEU A 39 6.77 0.25 -15.75
C LEU A 39 6.19 -0.17 -14.39
N HIS A 40 6.50 -1.39 -13.93
CA HIS A 40 6.12 -1.89 -12.61
C HIS A 40 6.76 -1.04 -11.51
N LEU A 41 8.07 -0.80 -11.60
CA LEU A 41 8.81 0.03 -10.64
C LEU A 41 8.26 1.47 -10.60
N GLU A 42 8.06 2.08 -11.76
CA GLU A 42 7.53 3.43 -11.88
C GLU A 42 6.14 3.55 -11.24
N GLN A 43 5.27 2.56 -11.48
CA GLN A 43 3.94 2.53 -10.90
C GLN A 43 3.98 2.45 -9.37
N ILE A 44 4.82 1.60 -8.80
CA ILE A 44 5.02 1.51 -7.34
C ILE A 44 5.54 2.84 -6.78
N MET A 45 6.57 3.41 -7.42
CA MET A 45 7.16 4.68 -6.99
C MET A 45 6.14 5.83 -7.04
N LEU A 46 5.30 5.86 -8.06
CA LEU A 46 4.25 6.86 -8.23
C LEU A 46 3.25 6.80 -7.06
N LEU A 47 2.76 5.61 -6.71
CA LEU A 47 1.84 5.43 -5.58
C LEU A 47 2.49 5.88 -4.25
N ILE A 48 3.74 5.48 -4.02
CA ILE A 48 4.47 5.85 -2.79
C ILE A 48 4.67 7.37 -2.70
N LYS A 49 5.19 8.00 -3.78
CA LYS A 49 5.53 9.43 -3.80
C LYS A 49 4.29 10.30 -3.63
N SER A 50 3.24 10.03 -4.40
CA SER A 50 2.00 10.82 -4.35
C SER A 50 1.34 10.75 -2.98
N LEU A 51 1.24 9.56 -2.37
CA LEU A 51 0.62 9.41 -1.05
C LEU A 51 1.47 10.06 0.05
N LYS A 52 2.80 9.85 0.03
CA LYS A 52 3.71 10.46 1.01
C LYS A 52 3.76 11.98 0.90
N TRP A 53 3.57 12.52 -0.31
CA TRP A 53 3.48 13.95 -0.55
C TRP A 53 2.17 14.53 -0.02
N LEU A 54 1.04 13.90 -0.35
CA LEU A 54 -0.27 14.30 0.15
C LEU A 54 -0.32 14.31 1.68
N TRP A 55 0.27 13.28 2.29
CA TRP A 55 0.29 13.09 3.74
C TRP A 55 1.62 13.51 4.40
N LYS A 56 2.30 14.51 3.82
CA LYS A 56 3.63 14.94 4.32
C LYS A 56 3.63 15.36 5.79
N GLU A 57 2.54 15.91 6.29
CA GLU A 57 2.37 16.34 7.68
C GLU A 57 1.92 15.20 8.63
N ARG A 58 1.52 14.04 8.09
CA ARG A 58 1.11 12.89 8.89
C ARG A 58 2.31 12.08 9.35
N THR A 59 2.27 11.62 10.60
CA THR A 59 3.31 10.79 11.22
C THR A 59 2.82 9.39 11.59
N ASP A 60 1.55 9.11 11.36
CA ASP A 60 0.81 7.95 11.83
C ASP A 60 0.51 6.92 10.73
N PHE A 61 1.35 6.82 9.71
CA PHE A 61 1.19 5.86 8.62
C PHE A 61 2.53 5.35 8.09
N TYR A 62 2.49 4.19 7.45
CA TYR A 62 3.59 3.61 6.71
C TYR A 62 3.12 3.20 5.31
N ALA A 63 3.74 3.75 4.28
CA ALA A 63 3.46 3.42 2.87
C ALA A 63 4.77 3.03 2.19
N VAL A 64 4.80 1.86 1.57
CA VAL A 64 5.99 1.26 1.00
C VAL A 64 5.64 0.32 -0.13
N GLY A 65 6.61 0.04 -1.00
CA GLY A 65 6.48 -0.97 -2.05
C GLY A 65 7.60 -2.00 -2.02
N ASN A 66 7.31 -3.16 -2.56
CA ASN A 66 8.24 -4.29 -2.72
C ASN A 66 8.99 -4.62 -1.40
N LEU A 67 8.25 -4.75 -0.32
CA LEU A 67 8.81 -5.02 1.00
C LEU A 67 8.15 -6.25 1.61
N SER A 68 8.97 -7.21 2.08
CA SER A 68 8.48 -8.44 2.73
C SER A 68 7.69 -8.17 3.99
N ILE A 69 6.56 -8.88 4.11
CA ILE A 69 5.73 -8.99 5.32
C ILE A 69 5.95 -10.38 5.91
N TYR A 70 6.56 -10.43 7.07
CA TYR A 70 6.69 -11.65 7.88
C TYR A 70 5.49 -11.74 8.81
N TYR A 71 4.62 -12.75 8.61
CA TYR A 71 3.34 -12.84 9.31
C TYR A 71 3.16 -14.08 10.18
N SER A 72 4.13 -15.02 10.15
CA SER A 72 4.13 -16.18 11.03
C SER A 72 5.49 -16.36 11.72
N PRO A 73 5.51 -16.57 13.04
CA PRO A 73 6.75 -16.84 13.78
C PRO A 73 7.36 -18.21 13.46
N HIS A 74 6.63 -19.12 12.83
CA HIS A 74 7.09 -20.47 12.51
C HIS A 74 8.04 -20.55 11.31
N GLN A 75 8.30 -19.43 10.63
CA GLN A 75 9.31 -19.24 9.57
C GLN A 75 9.45 -20.36 8.52
N LYS A 76 8.38 -20.94 8.10
CA LYS A 76 8.42 -21.76 6.89
C LYS A 76 8.55 -20.82 5.70
N LYS A 77 9.79 -20.36 5.44
CA LYS A 77 10.21 -19.25 4.57
C LYS A 77 9.41 -19.06 3.27
N LEU A 78 8.93 -20.13 2.66
CA LEU A 78 8.14 -20.09 1.42
C LEU A 78 6.63 -19.93 1.65
N LYS A 79 6.12 -20.09 2.89
CA LYS A 79 4.68 -20.03 3.17
C LYS A 79 4.27 -18.79 3.97
N ASP A 80 5.18 -18.26 4.79
CA ASP A 80 4.86 -17.29 5.83
C ASP A 80 5.48 -15.90 5.58
N VAL A 81 5.89 -15.63 4.34
CA VAL A 81 6.41 -14.34 3.87
C VAL A 81 5.72 -13.95 2.58
N ARG A 82 5.32 -12.69 2.45
CA ARG A 82 4.78 -12.11 1.22
C ARG A 82 5.21 -10.68 1.08
N GLY A 83 5.56 -10.29 -0.15
CA GLY A 83 5.83 -8.92 -0.53
C GLY A 83 4.76 -8.41 -1.47
N PRO A 84 3.82 -7.63 -0.97
CA PRO A 84 2.94 -6.88 -1.84
C PRO A 84 3.74 -5.83 -2.63
N ASP A 85 3.32 -5.57 -3.86
CA ASP A 85 3.95 -4.54 -4.68
C ASP A 85 3.84 -3.16 -4.04
N PHE A 86 2.70 -2.87 -3.40
CA PHE A 86 2.50 -1.67 -2.61
C PHE A 86 1.54 -1.95 -1.46
N PHE A 87 1.86 -1.41 -0.26
CA PHE A 87 0.93 -1.48 0.87
C PHE A 87 1.01 -0.26 1.80
N VAL A 88 -0.09 -0.07 2.53
CA VAL A 88 -0.23 1.00 3.54
C VAL A 88 -0.66 0.40 4.86
N VAL A 89 0.01 0.83 5.95
CA VAL A 89 -0.40 0.55 7.33
C VAL A 89 -0.70 1.88 8.01
N LEU A 90 -1.88 1.99 8.61
CA LEU A 90 -2.34 3.17 9.34
C LEU A 90 -2.16 3.02 10.85
N GLY A 91 -2.11 4.15 11.55
CA GLY A 91 -1.94 4.18 13.00
C GLY A 91 -0.61 3.57 13.46
N THR A 92 0.44 3.69 12.67
CA THR A 92 1.80 3.24 12.99
C THR A 92 2.80 4.37 12.80
N GLU A 93 3.90 4.31 13.53
CA GLU A 93 4.98 5.30 13.43
C GLU A 93 5.60 5.32 12.02
N ARG A 94 5.78 6.52 11.47
CA ARG A 94 6.45 6.76 10.19
C ARG A 94 7.97 6.67 10.36
N LYS A 95 8.53 5.47 10.23
CA LYS A 95 9.98 5.20 10.30
C LYS A 95 10.41 4.26 9.18
N THR A 96 11.71 4.21 8.92
CA THR A 96 12.29 3.24 7.98
C THR A 96 12.31 1.84 8.59
N ARG A 97 11.95 0.83 7.79
CA ARG A 97 11.98 -0.58 8.17
C ARG A 97 12.69 -1.39 7.10
N LYS A 98 13.35 -2.48 7.50
CA LYS A 98 14.00 -3.44 6.59
C LYS A 98 13.00 -4.44 6.01
N SER A 99 11.94 -4.72 6.75
CA SER A 99 10.79 -5.55 6.41
C SER A 99 9.63 -5.20 7.34
N TRP A 100 8.43 -5.69 7.07
CA TRP A 100 7.29 -5.59 7.98
C TRP A 100 7.15 -6.88 8.78
N VAL A 101 7.48 -6.85 10.06
CA VAL A 101 7.40 -7.99 10.96
C VAL A 101 6.18 -7.85 11.86
N VAL A 102 5.10 -8.59 11.57
CA VAL A 102 3.78 -8.37 12.18
C VAL A 102 3.81 -8.41 13.71
N TRP A 103 4.54 -9.34 14.32
CA TRP A 103 4.63 -9.44 15.79
C TRP A 103 5.45 -8.32 16.44
N GLU A 104 6.37 -7.67 15.72
CA GLU A 104 7.11 -6.48 16.17
C GLU A 104 6.29 -5.19 15.99
N GLU A 105 5.31 -5.23 15.13
CA GLU A 105 4.43 -4.11 14.80
C GLU A 105 3.04 -4.25 15.47
N ASN A 106 3.01 -4.81 16.69
CA ASN A 106 1.80 -4.99 17.51
C ASN A 106 0.68 -5.80 16.81
N GLY A 107 1.05 -6.78 15.99
CA GLY A 107 0.10 -7.60 15.25
C GLY A 107 -0.58 -6.87 14.09
N LYS A 108 -0.09 -5.70 13.66
CA LYS A 108 -0.71 -4.94 12.58
C LYS A 108 -0.38 -5.52 11.22
N TYR A 109 -1.42 -5.67 10.43
CA TYR A 109 -1.38 -5.98 9.00
C TYR A 109 -1.67 -4.73 8.16
N PRO A 110 -1.39 -4.75 6.85
CA PRO A 110 -1.77 -3.66 5.94
C PRO A 110 -3.26 -3.33 6.00
N ASN A 111 -3.59 -2.04 5.99
CA ASN A 111 -4.94 -1.55 5.79
C ASN A 111 -5.35 -1.60 4.32
N LEU A 112 -4.38 -1.39 3.43
CA LEU A 112 -4.58 -1.41 2.00
C LEU A 112 -3.37 -2.08 1.33
N ILE A 113 -3.65 -2.93 0.34
CA ILE A 113 -2.66 -3.54 -0.55
C ILE A 113 -3.05 -3.23 -2.00
N VAL A 114 -2.04 -2.90 -2.83
CA VAL A 114 -2.17 -2.83 -4.29
C VAL A 114 -1.15 -3.74 -4.93
N GLU A 115 -1.60 -4.65 -5.79
CA GLU A 115 -0.74 -5.48 -6.64
C GLU A 115 -0.70 -4.90 -8.05
N ILE A 116 0.49 -4.82 -8.61
CA ILE A 116 0.73 -4.39 -10.00
C ILE A 116 0.97 -5.65 -10.83
N LEU A 117 -0.01 -6.02 -11.62
CA LEU A 117 0.02 -7.28 -12.33
C LEU A 117 1.06 -7.28 -13.45
N SER A 118 1.74 -8.40 -13.58
CA SER A 118 2.60 -8.69 -14.73
C SER A 118 2.06 -9.91 -15.47
N PRO A 119 2.47 -10.16 -16.71
CA PRO A 119 2.07 -11.35 -17.45
C PRO A 119 2.41 -12.67 -16.74
N THR A 120 3.45 -12.66 -15.90
CA THR A 120 3.92 -13.85 -15.17
C THR A 120 3.20 -14.06 -13.84
N THR A 121 2.78 -13.00 -13.15
CA THR A 121 2.20 -13.07 -11.81
C THR A 121 0.68 -12.91 -11.77
N ALA A 122 0.05 -12.38 -12.82
CA ALA A 122 -1.36 -11.98 -12.85
C ALA A 122 -2.33 -13.04 -12.31
N LYS A 123 -2.14 -14.31 -12.62
CA LYS A 123 -3.00 -15.39 -12.10
C LYS A 123 -2.82 -15.60 -10.61
N THR A 124 -1.55 -15.63 -10.15
CA THR A 124 -1.21 -15.81 -8.73
C THR A 124 -1.73 -14.66 -7.89
N ASP A 125 -1.60 -13.43 -8.39
CA ASP A 125 -2.03 -12.22 -7.68
C ASP A 125 -3.56 -12.14 -7.60
N ARG A 126 -4.24 -12.47 -8.66
CA ARG A 126 -5.72 -12.46 -8.70
C ARG A 126 -6.37 -13.52 -7.82
N GLU A 127 -5.76 -14.68 -7.63
CA GLU A 127 -6.35 -15.81 -6.92
C GLU A 127 -5.68 -16.06 -5.57
N ILE A 128 -4.39 -16.48 -5.56
CA ILE A 128 -3.69 -16.95 -4.37
C ILE A 128 -3.41 -15.83 -3.37
N LYS A 129 -2.87 -14.69 -3.85
CA LYS A 129 -2.58 -13.55 -2.98
C LYS A 129 -3.88 -12.95 -2.43
N LYS A 130 -4.92 -12.85 -3.27
CA LYS A 130 -6.23 -12.37 -2.83
C LYS A 130 -6.81 -13.19 -1.68
N GLU A 131 -6.75 -14.53 -1.76
CA GLU A 131 -7.19 -15.41 -0.69
C GLU A 131 -6.35 -15.21 0.58
N LEU A 132 -5.04 -15.12 0.47
CA LEU A 132 -4.15 -14.84 1.60
C LEU A 132 -4.50 -13.52 2.30
N TYR A 133 -4.67 -12.45 1.52
CA TYR A 133 -5.00 -11.12 2.06
C TYR A 133 -6.39 -11.08 2.67
N GLN A 134 -7.31 -11.87 2.15
CA GLN A 134 -8.66 -12.03 2.70
C GLN A 134 -8.67 -12.82 4.01
N ASP A 135 -8.10 -14.03 3.99
CA ASP A 135 -8.35 -15.03 5.04
C ASP A 135 -7.29 -14.99 6.17
N ILE A 136 -6.04 -14.59 5.85
CA ILE A 136 -4.93 -14.52 6.80
C ILE A 136 -4.68 -13.09 7.26
N PHE A 137 -4.36 -12.17 6.32
CA PHE A 137 -4.05 -10.78 6.67
C PHE A 137 -5.28 -10.01 7.12
N ARG A 138 -6.45 -10.39 6.60
CA ARG A 138 -7.72 -9.70 6.82
C ARG A 138 -7.62 -8.22 6.47
N THR A 139 -6.86 -7.96 5.39
CA THR A 139 -6.62 -6.60 4.88
C THR A 139 -7.94 -5.98 4.46
N PRO A 140 -8.33 -4.81 5.02
CA PRO A 140 -9.62 -4.17 4.73
C PRO A 140 -9.84 -3.89 3.26
N GLU A 141 -8.79 -3.49 2.53
CA GLU A 141 -8.87 -3.11 1.13
C GLU A 141 -7.77 -3.74 0.30
N TYR A 142 -8.17 -4.38 -0.79
CA TYR A 142 -7.28 -4.99 -1.76
C TYR A 142 -7.60 -4.49 -3.15
N PHE A 143 -6.57 -4.01 -3.86
CA PHE A 143 -6.65 -3.57 -5.24
C PHE A 143 -5.61 -4.29 -6.07
N TRP A 144 -5.89 -4.43 -7.37
CA TRP A 144 -4.87 -4.81 -8.34
C TRP A 144 -5.04 -4.00 -9.63
N PHE A 145 -3.92 -3.75 -10.30
CA PHE A 145 -3.84 -2.98 -11.53
C PHE A 145 -2.91 -3.67 -12.52
N ASP A 146 -3.36 -3.83 -13.75
CA ASP A 146 -2.57 -4.33 -14.87
C ASP A 146 -2.17 -3.15 -15.78
N PRO A 147 -0.90 -2.72 -15.77
CA PRO A 147 -0.47 -1.56 -16.55
C PRO A 147 -0.43 -1.81 -18.06
N TYR A 148 -0.57 -3.06 -18.52
CA TYR A 148 -0.56 -3.43 -19.93
C TYR A 148 -1.96 -3.48 -20.52
N SER A 149 -2.90 -4.11 -19.82
CA SER A 149 -4.31 -4.19 -20.24
C SER A 149 -5.14 -3.02 -19.75
N LEU A 150 -4.65 -2.26 -18.77
CA LEU A 150 -5.35 -1.22 -18.03
C LEU A 150 -6.56 -1.76 -17.24
N GLU A 151 -6.60 -3.06 -16.99
CA GLU A 151 -7.59 -3.62 -16.07
C GLU A 151 -7.29 -3.18 -14.63
N PHE A 152 -8.32 -2.77 -13.93
CA PHE A 152 -8.23 -2.32 -12.55
C PHE A 152 -9.43 -2.80 -11.75
N ALA A 153 -9.20 -3.38 -10.58
CA ALA A 153 -10.27 -3.79 -9.68
C ALA A 153 -9.88 -3.53 -8.21
N GLY A 154 -10.90 -3.34 -7.38
CA GLY A 154 -10.76 -3.16 -5.95
C GLY A 154 -11.78 -3.98 -5.19
N PHE A 155 -11.46 -4.28 -3.92
CA PHE A 155 -12.29 -5.11 -3.05
C PHE A 155 -12.24 -4.59 -1.62
N TYR A 156 -13.39 -4.60 -0.95
CA TYR A 156 -13.51 -4.38 0.49
C TYR A 156 -13.71 -5.70 1.21
N LEU A 157 -13.10 -5.86 2.36
CA LEU A 157 -13.31 -7.02 3.24
C LEU A 157 -14.59 -6.81 4.06
N ILE A 158 -15.70 -7.41 3.61
CA ILE A 158 -17.01 -7.33 4.26
C ILE A 158 -17.39 -8.71 4.80
N HIS A 159 -17.65 -8.80 6.10
CA HIS A 159 -17.94 -10.07 6.78
C HIS A 159 -16.93 -11.19 6.50
N GLY A 160 -15.65 -10.82 6.34
CA GLY A 160 -14.56 -11.75 6.11
C GLY A 160 -14.41 -12.24 4.66
N LYS A 161 -15.12 -11.63 3.72
CA LYS A 161 -15.02 -11.91 2.29
C LYS A 161 -14.84 -10.64 1.48
N TYR A 162 -13.99 -10.71 0.46
CA TYR A 162 -13.80 -9.60 -0.47
C TYR A 162 -15.02 -9.41 -1.38
N GLN A 163 -15.59 -8.22 -1.32
CA GLN A 163 -16.67 -7.75 -2.19
C GLN A 163 -16.10 -6.72 -3.15
N PRO A 164 -16.47 -6.75 -4.44
CA PRO A 164 -16.01 -5.76 -5.41
C PRO A 164 -16.40 -4.34 -4.99
N VAL A 165 -15.51 -3.39 -5.27
CA VAL A 165 -15.79 -1.96 -5.16
C VAL A 165 -16.40 -1.49 -6.47
N GLU A 166 -17.57 -0.89 -6.41
CA GLU A 166 -18.20 -0.32 -7.58
C GLU A 166 -17.53 1.00 -7.99
N PRO A 167 -17.21 1.18 -9.28
CA PRO A 167 -16.63 2.42 -9.76
C PRO A 167 -17.63 3.57 -9.75
N ASN A 168 -17.13 4.79 -9.55
CA ASN A 168 -17.92 5.99 -9.78
C ASN A 168 -18.09 6.27 -11.29
N GLU A 169 -18.76 7.38 -11.63
CA GLU A 169 -19.03 7.81 -13.01
C GLU A 169 -17.74 8.01 -13.85
N ASN A 170 -16.60 8.26 -13.21
CA ASN A 170 -15.29 8.42 -13.85
C ASN A 170 -14.50 7.10 -13.92
N GLY A 171 -15.06 5.98 -13.48
CA GLY A 171 -14.37 4.70 -13.39
C GLY A 171 -13.38 4.60 -12.22
N HIS A 172 -13.44 5.52 -11.25
CA HIS A 172 -12.56 5.51 -10.08
C HIS A 172 -13.16 4.68 -8.95
N LEU A 173 -12.31 3.94 -8.22
CA LEU A 173 -12.67 3.14 -7.06
C LEU A 173 -12.32 3.88 -5.77
N TRP A 174 -13.26 3.95 -4.84
CA TRP A 174 -13.06 4.61 -3.56
C TRP A 174 -12.26 3.74 -2.60
N SER A 175 -11.25 4.29 -1.95
CA SER A 175 -10.60 3.70 -0.79
C SER A 175 -11.10 4.39 0.47
N GLN A 176 -11.75 3.65 1.34
CA GLN A 176 -12.21 4.14 2.64
C GLN A 176 -11.04 4.37 3.59
N GLU A 177 -10.04 3.48 3.53
CA GLU A 177 -8.84 3.54 4.37
C GLU A 177 -7.98 4.76 4.05
N LEU A 178 -7.85 5.12 2.77
CA LEU A 178 -7.09 6.31 2.37
C LEU A 178 -7.92 7.59 2.37
N GLY A 179 -9.24 7.50 2.23
CA GLY A 179 -10.10 8.65 1.95
C GLY A 179 -9.86 9.25 0.57
N LEU A 180 -9.49 8.43 -0.40
CA LEU A 180 -9.11 8.81 -1.76
C LEU A 180 -9.78 7.88 -2.78
N TYR A 181 -9.97 8.37 -3.99
CA TYR A 181 -10.23 7.51 -5.13
C TYR A 181 -8.90 7.02 -5.74
N LEU A 182 -8.93 5.81 -6.27
CA LEU A 182 -7.91 5.29 -7.20
C LEU A 182 -8.53 5.21 -8.59
N GLY A 183 -7.79 5.64 -9.62
CA GLY A 183 -8.27 5.63 -10.99
C GLY A 183 -7.11 5.73 -11.98
N ILE A 184 -7.38 5.48 -13.26
CA ILE A 184 -6.36 5.42 -14.31
C ILE A 184 -6.30 6.75 -15.06
N VAL A 185 -5.09 7.33 -15.12
CA VAL A 185 -4.78 8.51 -15.94
C VAL A 185 -3.51 8.27 -16.72
N GLN A 186 -3.56 8.47 -18.02
CA GLN A 186 -2.41 8.30 -18.92
C GLN A 186 -1.73 6.93 -18.80
N GLY A 187 -2.53 5.87 -18.58
CA GLY A 187 -2.04 4.51 -18.43
C GLY A 187 -1.46 4.16 -17.06
N LEU A 188 -1.55 5.06 -16.08
CA LEU A 188 -1.03 4.88 -14.73
C LEU A 188 -2.15 4.92 -13.69
N LEU A 189 -2.05 4.11 -12.66
CA LEU A 189 -2.94 4.16 -11.50
C LEU A 189 -2.55 5.34 -10.59
N ARG A 190 -3.51 6.23 -10.34
CA ARG A 190 -3.31 7.48 -9.61
C ARG A 190 -4.35 7.63 -8.49
N TYR A 191 -4.03 8.51 -7.54
CA TYR A 191 -5.00 8.94 -6.52
C TYR A 191 -5.73 10.21 -6.93
N PHE A 192 -6.99 10.29 -6.48
CA PHE A 192 -7.81 11.50 -6.58
C PHE A 192 -8.42 11.82 -5.22
N THR A 193 -8.59 13.08 -4.93
CA THR A 193 -9.29 13.55 -3.74
C THR A 193 -10.78 13.16 -3.81
N SER A 194 -11.50 13.28 -2.70
CA SER A 194 -12.96 13.11 -2.67
C SER A 194 -13.72 14.05 -3.61
N THR A 195 -13.10 15.18 -3.99
CA THR A 195 -13.64 16.14 -4.97
C THR A 195 -13.26 15.82 -6.41
N GLY A 196 -12.53 14.71 -6.66
CA GLY A 196 -12.12 14.28 -7.99
C GLY A 196 -10.85 14.97 -8.53
N SER A 197 -10.15 15.75 -7.72
CA SER A 197 -8.88 16.37 -8.14
C SER A 197 -7.75 15.36 -8.08
N LEU A 198 -6.91 15.31 -9.11
CA LEU A 198 -5.72 14.47 -9.15
C LEU A 198 -4.75 14.85 -8.01
N VAL A 199 -4.25 13.84 -7.29
CA VAL A 199 -3.20 14.02 -6.30
C VAL A 199 -1.85 14.05 -7.03
N PRO A 200 -1.12 15.18 -6.99
CA PRO A 200 0.13 15.33 -7.71
C PRO A 200 1.26 14.56 -7.03
N THR A 201 2.31 14.27 -7.79
CA THR A 201 3.63 13.94 -7.23
C THR A 201 4.30 15.21 -6.70
N PRO A 202 5.40 15.08 -5.91
CA PRO A 202 6.20 16.25 -5.52
C PRO A 202 6.70 17.06 -6.71
N GLU A 203 7.12 16.37 -7.78
CA GLU A 203 7.64 16.97 -9.00
C GLU A 203 6.54 17.76 -9.73
N GLU A 204 5.37 17.16 -9.96
CA GLU A 204 4.20 17.82 -10.56
C GLU A 204 3.76 19.03 -9.72
N SER A 205 3.75 18.90 -8.40
CA SER A 205 3.41 20.00 -7.49
C SER A 205 4.39 21.18 -7.64
N ALA A 206 5.69 20.89 -7.77
CA ALA A 206 6.70 21.94 -7.97
C ALA A 206 6.55 22.63 -9.33
N GLU A 207 6.22 21.89 -10.38
CA GLU A 207 5.94 22.46 -11.70
C GLU A 207 4.71 23.37 -11.67
N PHE A 208 3.62 22.94 -11.04
CA PHE A 208 2.41 23.75 -10.89
C PHE A 208 2.69 25.08 -10.14
N GLU A 209 3.43 25.01 -9.04
CA GLU A 209 3.79 26.21 -8.28
C GLU A 209 4.69 27.15 -9.09
N THR A 210 5.63 26.61 -9.87
CA THR A 210 6.50 27.40 -10.76
C THR A 210 5.69 28.11 -11.85
N GLN A 211 4.78 27.38 -12.50
CA GLN A 211 3.91 27.96 -13.54
C GLN A 211 2.99 29.02 -12.93
N ARG A 212 2.40 28.76 -11.77
CA ARG A 212 1.55 29.68 -11.05
C ARG A 212 2.29 30.97 -10.67
N ALA A 213 3.53 30.84 -10.17
CA ALA A 213 4.38 31.98 -9.85
C ALA A 213 4.68 32.83 -11.09
N ALA A 214 5.05 32.21 -12.21
CA ALA A 214 5.31 32.91 -13.47
C ALA A 214 4.07 33.66 -14.00
N MET A 215 2.89 33.03 -13.96
CA MET A 215 1.63 33.65 -14.35
C MET A 215 1.27 34.84 -13.44
N PHE A 216 1.54 34.72 -12.15
CA PHE A 216 1.31 35.78 -11.18
C PHE A 216 2.24 36.96 -11.44
N ASP A 217 3.53 36.70 -11.71
CA ASP A 217 4.52 37.74 -12.03
C ASP A 217 4.17 38.47 -13.33
N GLU A 218 3.82 37.76 -14.39
CA GLU A 218 3.35 38.36 -15.65
C GLU A 218 2.12 39.27 -15.45
N LYS A 219 1.13 38.77 -14.67
CA LYS A 219 -0.07 39.55 -14.35
C LYS A 219 0.29 40.81 -13.54
N SER A 220 1.19 40.69 -12.57
CA SER A 220 1.67 41.80 -11.75
C SER A 220 2.36 42.87 -12.61
N GLN A 221 3.28 42.46 -13.49
CA GLN A 221 3.98 43.33 -14.40
C GLN A 221 3.01 44.05 -15.34
N ARG A 222 2.01 43.35 -15.88
CA ARG A 222 0.98 43.95 -16.75
C ARG A 222 0.12 44.94 -16.01
N LEU A 223 -0.24 44.72 -14.77
CA LEU A 223 -0.97 45.64 -13.92
C LEU A 223 -0.13 46.89 -13.60
N ALA A 224 1.15 46.70 -13.23
CA ALA A 224 2.07 47.80 -12.98
C ALA A 224 2.27 48.70 -14.21
N ALA A 225 2.38 48.11 -15.40
CA ALA A 225 2.45 48.88 -16.66
C ALA A 225 1.18 49.73 -16.87
N LYS A 226 0.01 49.13 -16.63
CA LYS A 226 -1.28 49.83 -16.73
C LYS A 226 -1.40 50.98 -15.74
N LEU A 227 -0.95 50.81 -14.50
CA LEU A 227 -0.94 51.89 -13.49
C LEU A 227 -0.02 53.02 -13.91
N ARG A 228 1.17 52.73 -14.45
CA ARG A 228 2.10 53.76 -14.97
C ARG A 228 1.51 54.53 -16.16
N GLU A 229 0.77 53.87 -17.06
CA GLU A 229 0.03 54.54 -18.15
C GLU A 229 -1.01 55.53 -17.59
N LEU A 230 -1.56 55.29 -16.42
CA LEU A 230 -2.51 56.15 -15.72
C LEU A 230 -1.84 57.17 -14.79
N ASN A 231 -0.52 57.32 -14.84
CA ASN A 231 0.31 58.14 -13.95
C ASN A 231 0.17 57.80 -12.45
N ILE A 232 -0.12 56.53 -12.15
CA ILE A 232 -0.14 55.99 -10.80
C ILE A 232 1.13 55.15 -10.59
N ASP A 233 1.90 55.46 -9.55
CA ASP A 233 3.07 54.68 -9.21
C ASP A 233 2.66 53.37 -8.55
N PRO A 234 2.99 52.17 -9.15
CA PRO A 234 2.61 50.89 -8.62
C PRO A 234 3.23 50.59 -7.24
N ASP A 235 4.39 51.19 -6.95
CA ASP A 235 5.13 50.92 -5.70
C ASP A 235 4.57 51.71 -4.50
N THR A 236 3.53 52.54 -4.72
CA THR A 236 2.85 53.30 -3.68
C THR A 236 1.49 52.73 -3.28
N ILE A 237 1.11 51.60 -3.87
CA ILE A 237 -0.14 50.90 -3.60
C ILE A 237 0.17 49.58 -2.93
#